data_a1378538a5b88b16ca81160a4c3e0994
#
_entry.id   a1378538a5b88b16ca81160a4c3e0994
#
_cell.length_a   1.000
_cell.length_b   1.000
_cell.length_c   1.000
_cell.angle_alpha   90.00
_cell.angle_beta   90.00
_cell.angle_gamma   90.00
#
_symmetry.space_group_name_H-M   'P 1'
#
loop_
_entity.id
_entity.type
_entity.pdbx_description
1 polymer ?
#
loop_
_entity_poly.entity_id
_entity_poly.type
_entity_poly.pdbx_seq_one_letter_code
_entity_poly.pdbx_strand_id
1 'polypeptide(L)'
;ISDANVATVTGSTTTIVGAGTTSVTVSQAADDNYNSATATMTLTVSQADITTATVASISDQTYTGSAITISPTVTFNGSTVTETTDYTVSFANNTNAGTASLTITGTGNFTGTKTVSFTIVKAAPTISFNDVSKTYGEVDFNLSATSSSTGVFSYTISDANVATVTGSTTTIVGAGTTSVTVTQAADTNYNSATATMTLTVSQADITTATVASISGQTYTGSAITISPTVTFNG
;
A
#
# COMPACT_ATOMS: atom_id res chain seq x y z
N ILE A 1 -6.08 47.77 27.80
CA ILE A 1 -6.56 46.42 27.49
C ILE A 1 -6.27 45.49 28.64
N SER A 2 -7.26 44.71 29.05
CA SER A 2 -7.13 43.77 30.20
C SER A 2 -6.50 42.46 29.82
N ASP A 3 -6.61 41.99 28.56
CA ASP A 3 -6.02 40.78 28.06
C ASP A 3 -5.25 41.03 26.77
N ALA A 4 -3.92 40.96 26.85
CA ALA A 4 -3.01 41.18 25.73
C ALA A 4 -2.98 39.99 24.74
N ASN A 5 -3.52 38.82 25.11
CA ASN A 5 -3.64 37.67 24.19
C ASN A 5 -4.81 37.86 23.21
N VAL A 6 -5.77 38.75 23.53
CA VAL A 6 -6.89 39.11 22.65
C VAL A 6 -6.55 40.33 21.80
N ALA A 7 -6.02 41.40 22.40
CA ALA A 7 -5.63 42.58 21.67
C ALA A 7 -4.56 43.38 22.44
N THR A 8 -3.80 44.19 21.71
CA THR A 8 -2.88 45.20 22.26
C THR A 8 -3.22 46.59 21.75
N VAL A 9 -2.78 47.64 22.49
CA VAL A 9 -2.99 49.04 22.09
C VAL A 9 -1.67 49.81 22.09
N THR A 10 -1.43 50.56 21.02
CA THR A 10 -0.32 51.52 20.93
C THR A 10 -0.85 52.83 20.42
N GLY A 11 -0.83 53.85 21.27
CA GLY A 11 -1.51 55.13 20.97
C GLY A 11 -3.02 54.93 20.86
N SER A 12 -3.59 55.23 19.69
CA SER A 12 -5.00 55.03 19.36
C SER A 12 -5.25 53.76 18.51
N THR A 13 -4.20 53.00 18.18
CA THR A 13 -4.30 51.79 17.34
C THR A 13 -4.44 50.54 18.19
N THR A 14 -5.51 49.78 17.94
CA THR A 14 -5.75 48.47 18.53
C THR A 14 -5.33 47.39 17.53
N THR A 15 -4.44 46.50 17.97
CA THR A 15 -4.02 45.31 17.18
C THR A 15 -4.65 44.06 17.78
N ILE A 16 -5.38 43.31 16.94
CA ILE A 16 -5.95 42.02 17.31
C ILE A 16 -4.83 40.96 17.36
N VAL A 17 -4.78 40.20 18.45
CA VAL A 17 -3.78 39.15 18.70
C VAL A 17 -4.43 37.77 18.64
N GLY A 18 -5.63 37.60 19.21
CA GLY A 18 -6.33 36.32 19.24
C GLY A 18 -7.82 36.46 19.46
N ALA A 19 -8.55 35.39 19.33
CA ALA A 19 -9.97 35.30 19.60
C ALA A 19 -10.21 35.30 21.13
N GLY A 20 -11.27 35.96 21.54
CA GLY A 20 -11.63 36.09 22.95
C GLY A 20 -12.34 37.41 23.25
N THR A 21 -12.46 37.72 24.54
CA THR A 21 -13.09 38.95 25.02
C THR A 21 -12.16 39.67 25.96
N THR A 22 -12.00 40.99 25.75
CA THR A 22 -11.14 41.84 26.59
C THR A 22 -11.83 43.17 26.85
N SER A 23 -11.40 43.89 27.90
CA SER A 23 -11.85 45.25 28.17
C SER A 23 -10.81 46.26 27.69
N VAL A 24 -11.30 47.28 27.01
CA VAL A 24 -10.51 48.46 26.62
C VAL A 24 -10.91 49.63 27.52
N THR A 25 -9.93 50.20 28.25
CA THR A 25 -10.13 51.36 29.09
C THR A 25 -9.54 52.58 28.39
N VAL A 26 -10.31 53.64 28.27
CA VAL A 26 -9.89 54.94 27.80
C VAL A 26 -9.86 55.86 29.02
N SER A 27 -8.75 56.59 29.17
CA SER A 27 -8.58 57.57 30.27
C SER A 27 -8.33 58.94 29.69
N GLN A 28 -9.02 59.94 30.20
CA GLN A 28 -8.77 61.35 29.93
C GLN A 28 -8.20 61.99 31.21
N ALA A 29 -7.07 62.67 31.07
CA ALA A 29 -6.51 63.43 32.18
C ALA A 29 -7.38 64.65 32.50
N ALA A 30 -7.31 65.17 33.73
CA ALA A 30 -7.91 66.40 34.11
C ALA A 30 -7.24 67.55 33.37
N ASP A 31 -8.04 68.61 33.03
CA ASP A 31 -7.58 69.85 32.51
C ASP A 31 -8.20 71.06 33.37
N ASP A 32 -8.00 72.24 32.92
CA ASP A 32 -8.50 73.47 33.66
C ASP A 32 -10.01 73.47 33.86
N ASN A 33 -10.78 72.81 33.03
CA ASN A 33 -12.26 72.88 32.99
C ASN A 33 -12.91 71.51 33.38
N TYR A 34 -12.20 70.39 33.28
CA TYR A 34 -12.76 69.03 33.49
C TYR A 34 -11.90 68.23 34.38
N ASN A 35 -12.53 67.42 35.24
CA ASN A 35 -11.87 66.36 36.04
C ASN A 35 -11.46 65.20 35.13
N SER A 36 -10.46 64.43 35.60
CA SER A 36 -10.09 63.17 34.91
C SER A 36 -11.28 62.21 34.87
N ALA A 37 -11.39 61.48 33.79
CA ALA A 37 -12.43 60.44 33.62
C ALA A 37 -11.86 59.21 32.96
N THR A 38 -12.50 58.06 33.24
CA THR A 38 -12.23 56.78 32.57
C THR A 38 -13.54 56.19 32.05
N ALA A 39 -13.47 55.53 30.91
CA ALA A 39 -14.57 54.74 30.33
C ALA A 39 -14.02 53.38 29.88
N THR A 40 -14.83 52.34 29.98
CA THR A 40 -14.47 51.01 29.55
C THR A 40 -15.45 50.50 28.51
N MET A 41 -14.93 49.74 27.53
CA MET A 41 -15.74 49.02 26.55
C MET A 41 -15.28 47.55 26.49
N THR A 42 -16.18 46.67 26.11
CA THR A 42 -15.86 45.27 25.83
C THR A 42 -15.51 45.11 24.36
N LEU A 43 -14.37 44.50 24.08
CA LEU A 43 -13.98 44.08 22.74
C LEU A 43 -14.08 42.55 22.69
N THR A 44 -14.90 42.03 21.76
CA THR A 44 -15.02 40.62 21.47
C THR A 44 -14.45 40.36 20.09
N VAL A 45 -13.50 39.40 20.03
CA VAL A 45 -12.89 38.91 18.80
C VAL A 45 -13.36 37.47 18.59
N SER A 46 -14.12 37.21 17.55
CA SER A 46 -14.62 35.89 17.20
C SER A 46 -13.50 35.02 16.60
N GLN A 47 -13.61 33.69 16.79
CA GLN A 47 -12.74 32.75 16.09
C GLN A 47 -12.94 32.86 14.56
N ALA A 48 -11.87 32.67 13.82
CA ALA A 48 -11.90 32.57 12.37
C ALA A 48 -12.38 31.17 11.92
N ASP A 49 -13.09 31.11 10.79
CA ASP A 49 -13.58 29.84 10.24
C ASP A 49 -12.48 29.15 9.42
N ILE A 50 -11.96 28.00 9.92
CA ILE A 50 -10.91 27.21 9.26
C ILE A 50 -11.37 26.61 7.92
N THR A 51 -12.68 26.55 7.65
CA THR A 51 -13.20 26.02 6.38
C THR A 51 -12.72 26.83 5.17
N THR A 52 -12.40 28.11 5.39
CA THR A 52 -11.88 29.04 4.35
C THR A 52 -10.37 28.91 4.13
N ALA A 53 -9.65 28.19 5.00
CA ALA A 53 -8.21 27.97 4.85
C ALA A 53 -7.89 27.20 3.57
N THR A 54 -6.72 27.46 2.99
CA THR A 54 -6.20 26.70 1.85
C THR A 54 -5.32 25.57 2.38
N VAL A 55 -5.60 24.35 1.92
CA VAL A 55 -4.80 23.17 2.19
C VAL A 55 -4.00 22.84 0.93
N ALA A 56 -2.69 22.66 1.05
CA ALA A 56 -1.84 22.27 -0.07
C ALA A 56 -2.33 20.93 -0.65
N SER A 57 -2.20 20.77 -1.96
CA SER A 57 -2.57 19.53 -2.64
C SER A 57 -1.80 18.33 -2.08
N ILE A 58 -2.50 17.25 -1.84
CA ILE A 58 -1.94 15.99 -1.38
C ILE A 58 -1.76 15.10 -2.60
N SER A 59 -0.52 14.65 -2.85
CA SER A 59 -0.24 13.67 -3.90
C SER A 59 -0.76 12.29 -3.52
N ASP A 60 -0.96 11.43 -4.53
CA ASP A 60 -1.30 10.04 -4.31
C ASP A 60 -0.27 9.35 -3.41
N GLN A 61 -0.76 8.56 -2.49
CA GLN A 61 0.05 7.74 -1.57
C GLN A 61 0.00 6.29 -2.03
N THR A 62 1.06 5.52 -1.82
CA THR A 62 1.04 4.09 -2.12
C THR A 62 0.69 3.29 -0.86
N TYR A 63 -0.11 2.24 -1.02
CA TYR A 63 -0.41 1.32 0.08
C TYR A 63 0.86 0.75 0.71
N THR A 64 0.93 0.78 2.05
CA THR A 64 2.11 0.36 2.82
C THR A 64 1.84 -0.80 3.80
N GLY A 65 0.57 -1.19 3.96
CA GLY A 65 0.13 -2.12 5.01
C GLY A 65 -0.17 -1.46 6.35
N SER A 66 0.10 -0.16 6.49
CA SER A 66 -0.13 0.61 7.71
C SER A 66 -0.93 1.87 7.43
N ALA A 67 -1.50 2.48 8.47
CA ALA A 67 -2.20 3.75 8.34
C ALA A 67 -1.25 4.85 7.84
N ILE A 68 -1.67 5.57 6.80
CA ILE A 68 -0.92 6.67 6.18
C ILE A 68 -1.33 7.97 6.86
N THR A 69 -0.35 8.70 7.39
CA THR A 69 -0.52 10.03 7.97
C THR A 69 0.26 11.06 7.19
N ILE A 70 -0.33 12.21 6.94
CA ILE A 70 0.23 13.32 6.19
C ILE A 70 -0.05 14.63 6.91
N SER A 71 0.90 15.55 6.86
CA SER A 71 0.75 16.91 7.41
C SER A 71 0.90 17.92 6.27
N PRO A 72 -0.19 18.24 5.56
CA PRO A 72 -0.15 19.20 4.47
C PRO A 72 0.04 20.63 5.04
N THR A 73 0.67 21.50 4.25
CA THR A 73 0.71 22.93 4.59
C THR A 73 -0.70 23.51 4.54
N VAL A 74 -1.13 24.14 5.63
CA VAL A 74 -2.40 24.85 5.74
C VAL A 74 -2.12 26.35 5.86
N THR A 75 -2.79 27.15 5.04
CA THR A 75 -2.65 28.62 5.07
C THR A 75 -4.01 29.28 5.24
N PHE A 76 -4.04 30.35 6.03
CA PHE A 76 -5.21 31.19 6.23
C PHE A 76 -4.82 32.65 5.93
N ASN A 77 -5.54 33.28 5.02
CA ASN A 77 -5.23 34.66 4.54
C ASN A 77 -3.76 34.85 4.14
N GLY A 78 -3.15 33.81 3.50
CA GLY A 78 -1.76 33.85 3.03
C GLY A 78 -0.71 33.54 4.09
N SER A 79 -1.06 33.36 5.36
CA SER A 79 -0.17 32.96 6.45
C SER A 79 -0.31 31.50 6.79
N THR A 80 0.80 30.81 7.05
CA THR A 80 0.77 29.41 7.51
C THR A 80 0.20 29.35 8.93
N VAL A 81 -0.75 28.42 9.14
CA VAL A 81 -1.31 28.08 10.45
C VAL A 81 -0.68 26.78 10.95
N THR A 82 -0.56 26.64 12.27
CA THR A 82 0.24 25.61 12.93
C THR A 82 -0.64 24.50 13.50
N GLU A 83 -0.34 23.26 13.11
CA GLU A 83 -0.96 22.08 13.73
C GLU A 83 -0.68 22.05 15.25
N THR A 84 -1.63 21.54 16.02
CA THR A 84 -1.69 21.53 17.48
C THR A 84 -2.00 22.84 18.16
N THR A 85 -1.68 24.00 17.55
CA THR A 85 -2.00 25.34 18.08
C THR A 85 -3.28 25.89 17.45
N ASP A 86 -3.34 25.91 16.13
CA ASP A 86 -4.42 26.52 15.33
C ASP A 86 -5.44 25.49 14.85
N TYR A 87 -5.02 24.24 14.69
CA TYR A 87 -5.89 23.13 14.29
C TYR A 87 -5.34 21.78 14.72
N THR A 88 -6.20 20.78 14.66
CA THR A 88 -5.84 19.36 14.79
C THR A 88 -6.22 18.61 13.53
N VAL A 89 -5.61 17.44 13.30
CA VAL A 89 -5.93 16.56 12.16
C VAL A 89 -6.45 15.21 12.63
N SER A 90 -7.35 14.64 11.84
CA SER A 90 -7.79 13.26 11.95
C SER A 90 -7.92 12.64 10.56
N PHE A 91 -7.85 11.31 10.50
CA PHE A 91 -7.89 10.58 9.24
C PHE A 91 -9.02 9.57 9.23
N ALA A 92 -9.55 9.28 8.02
CA ALA A 92 -10.47 8.18 7.81
C ALA A 92 -10.10 7.44 6.53
N ASN A 93 -10.30 6.11 6.53
CA ASN A 93 -10.01 5.19 5.42
C ASN A 93 -8.54 5.25 4.92
N ASN A 94 -7.61 5.62 5.80
CA ASN A 94 -6.22 5.90 5.46
C ASN A 94 -5.29 4.68 5.52
N THR A 95 -5.84 3.46 5.51
CA THR A 95 -5.05 2.22 5.59
C THR A 95 -5.05 1.44 4.28
N ASN A 96 -6.21 1.26 3.65
CA ASN A 96 -6.34 0.47 2.43
C ASN A 96 -6.30 1.34 1.17
N ALA A 97 -5.98 0.75 0.03
CA ALA A 97 -6.04 1.43 -1.25
C ALA A 97 -7.49 1.88 -1.55
N GLY A 98 -7.61 3.11 -2.06
CA GLY A 98 -8.89 3.78 -2.30
C GLY A 98 -8.85 5.24 -1.92
N THR A 99 -10.03 5.84 -1.70
CA THR A 99 -10.14 7.24 -1.28
C THR A 99 -10.08 7.33 0.25
N ALA A 100 -9.09 8.04 0.74
CA ALA A 100 -8.93 8.41 2.14
C ALA A 100 -9.27 9.89 2.36
N SER A 101 -9.45 10.29 3.60
CA SER A 101 -9.70 11.69 3.96
C SER A 101 -8.88 12.13 5.17
N LEU A 102 -8.49 13.39 5.13
CA LEU A 102 -7.92 14.17 6.21
C LEU A 102 -8.98 15.20 6.65
N THR A 103 -9.30 15.27 7.92
CA THR A 103 -10.16 16.31 8.50
C THR A 103 -9.34 17.21 9.39
N ILE A 104 -9.37 18.51 9.08
CA ILE A 104 -8.75 19.59 9.84
C ILE A 104 -9.84 20.19 10.73
N THR A 105 -9.60 20.27 12.03
CA THR A 105 -10.51 20.87 13.01
C THR A 105 -9.83 22.08 13.64
N GLY A 106 -10.43 23.26 13.51
CA GLY A 106 -9.91 24.51 14.09
C GLY A 106 -9.87 24.45 15.62
N THR A 107 -8.81 25.03 16.20
CA THR A 107 -8.58 25.19 17.64
C THR A 107 -8.02 26.59 17.91
N GLY A 108 -7.96 27.01 19.18
CA GLY A 108 -7.41 28.31 19.54
C GLY A 108 -8.16 29.46 18.90
N ASN A 109 -7.53 30.15 17.96
CA ASN A 109 -8.11 31.27 17.22
C ASN A 109 -9.04 30.85 16.07
N PHE A 110 -9.18 29.55 15.82
CA PHE A 110 -9.95 28.99 14.72
C PHE A 110 -11.08 28.10 15.21
N THR A 111 -12.15 28.01 14.40
CA THR A 111 -13.31 27.13 14.59
C THR A 111 -13.68 26.44 13.28
N GLY A 112 -14.58 25.46 13.34
CA GLY A 112 -15.06 24.73 12.16
C GLY A 112 -14.18 23.55 11.77
N THR A 113 -14.59 22.83 10.71
CA THR A 113 -13.88 21.65 10.21
C THR A 113 -13.78 21.69 8.69
N LYS A 114 -12.63 21.28 8.14
CA LYS A 114 -12.41 21.14 6.70
C LYS A 114 -11.90 19.74 6.39
N THR A 115 -12.60 19.03 5.50
CA THR A 115 -12.18 17.71 5.04
C THR A 115 -11.60 17.79 3.63
N VAL A 116 -10.47 17.13 3.42
CA VAL A 116 -9.76 17.01 2.14
C VAL A 116 -9.55 15.51 1.85
N SER A 117 -9.89 15.08 0.64
CA SER A 117 -9.66 13.72 0.20
C SER A 117 -8.29 13.57 -0.44
N PHE A 118 -7.71 12.37 -0.33
CA PHE A 118 -6.52 11.94 -1.05
C PHE A 118 -6.66 10.47 -1.48
N THR A 119 -5.85 10.06 -2.45
CA THR A 119 -5.88 8.69 -2.98
C THR A 119 -4.77 7.85 -2.36
N ILE A 120 -5.09 6.63 -1.97
CA ILE A 120 -4.12 5.58 -1.71
C ILE A 120 -4.16 4.63 -2.90
N VAL A 121 -3.10 4.59 -3.70
CA VAL A 121 -2.98 3.69 -4.85
C VAL A 121 -2.49 2.31 -4.42
N LYS A 122 -2.87 1.28 -5.18
CA LYS A 122 -2.42 -0.09 -4.91
C LYS A 122 -0.91 -0.21 -5.06
N ALA A 123 -0.29 -0.99 -4.18
CA ALA A 123 1.13 -1.33 -4.26
C ALA A 123 1.38 -2.43 -5.31
N ALA A 124 2.60 -2.54 -5.79
CA ALA A 124 3.06 -3.73 -6.51
C ALA A 124 3.36 -4.85 -5.50
N PRO A 125 2.85 -6.08 -5.70
CA PRO A 125 3.19 -7.19 -4.83
C PRO A 125 4.61 -7.69 -5.14
N THR A 126 5.27 -8.28 -4.13
CA THR A 126 6.50 -9.03 -4.31
C THR A 126 6.17 -10.50 -4.38
N ILE A 127 6.47 -11.17 -5.51
CA ILE A 127 6.24 -12.60 -5.71
C ILE A 127 7.58 -13.33 -5.63
N SER A 128 7.66 -14.37 -4.80
CA SER A 128 8.78 -15.32 -4.77
C SER A 128 8.35 -16.60 -5.46
N PHE A 129 9.08 -17.00 -6.52
CA PHE A 129 8.79 -18.16 -7.34
C PHE A 129 10.12 -18.76 -7.81
N ASN A 130 10.56 -19.84 -7.15
CA ASN A 130 11.90 -20.39 -7.30
C ASN A 130 11.97 -21.48 -8.35
N ASP A 131 13.13 -21.62 -9.00
CA ASP A 131 13.40 -22.67 -9.98
C ASP A 131 13.22 -24.06 -9.38
N VAL A 132 12.75 -24.98 -10.22
CA VAL A 132 12.48 -26.38 -9.86
C VAL A 132 13.24 -27.30 -10.80
N SER A 133 13.89 -28.33 -10.21
CA SER A 133 14.52 -29.40 -10.95
C SER A 133 13.82 -30.74 -10.65
N LYS A 134 13.55 -31.51 -11.70
CA LYS A 134 12.88 -32.82 -11.67
C LYS A 134 13.57 -33.79 -12.61
N THR A 135 13.20 -35.07 -12.48
CA THR A 135 13.65 -36.14 -13.40
C THR A 135 12.43 -36.65 -14.16
N TYR A 136 12.60 -37.00 -15.43
CA TYR A 136 11.55 -37.64 -16.22
C TYR A 136 11.08 -38.93 -15.56
N GLY A 137 9.76 -39.11 -15.45
CA GLY A 137 9.15 -40.25 -14.76
C GLY A 137 8.82 -39.99 -13.28
N GLU A 138 9.21 -38.86 -12.69
CA GLU A 138 8.71 -38.45 -11.37
C GLU A 138 7.20 -38.18 -11.41
N VAL A 139 6.54 -38.38 -10.26
CA VAL A 139 5.10 -38.13 -10.10
C VAL A 139 4.78 -36.64 -10.20
N ASP A 140 3.51 -36.34 -10.49
CA ASP A 140 2.98 -34.98 -10.50
C ASP A 140 3.34 -34.23 -9.20
N PHE A 141 3.60 -32.93 -9.33
CA PHE A 141 3.94 -32.06 -8.22
C PHE A 141 3.17 -30.74 -8.30
N ASN A 142 3.08 -30.05 -7.19
CA ASN A 142 2.43 -28.74 -7.16
C ASN A 142 3.44 -27.60 -7.23
N LEU A 143 3.14 -26.63 -8.10
CA LEU A 143 3.81 -25.33 -8.09
C LEU A 143 3.41 -24.54 -6.85
N SER A 144 4.37 -23.83 -6.26
CA SER A 144 4.16 -23.01 -5.08
C SER A 144 4.88 -21.68 -5.26
N ALA A 145 4.11 -20.61 -5.23
CA ALA A 145 4.62 -19.23 -5.16
C ALA A 145 4.15 -18.58 -3.85
N THR A 146 4.91 -17.65 -3.35
CA THR A 146 4.52 -16.81 -2.21
C THR A 146 4.49 -15.35 -2.61
N SER A 147 3.66 -14.54 -1.93
CA SER A 147 3.52 -13.12 -2.24
C SER A 147 3.15 -12.32 -1.00
N SER A 148 3.42 -11.00 -1.07
CA SER A 148 2.89 -10.01 -0.13
C SER A 148 1.39 -9.73 -0.33
N SER A 149 0.80 -10.10 -1.49
CA SER A 149 -0.62 -9.96 -1.84
C SER A 149 -1.39 -11.25 -1.55
N THR A 150 -2.69 -11.15 -1.36
CA THR A 150 -3.63 -12.28 -1.20
C THR A 150 -4.33 -12.67 -2.51
N GLY A 151 -4.02 -11.98 -3.62
CA GLY A 151 -4.58 -12.28 -4.94
C GLY A 151 -4.31 -13.73 -5.36
N VAL A 152 -5.27 -14.33 -6.06
CA VAL A 152 -5.21 -15.74 -6.49
C VAL A 152 -4.10 -15.93 -7.51
N PHE A 153 -3.34 -17.04 -7.38
CA PHE A 153 -2.34 -17.46 -8.36
C PHE A 153 -2.95 -18.29 -9.48
N SER A 154 -2.41 -18.10 -10.69
CA SER A 154 -2.57 -19.00 -11.85
C SER A 154 -1.21 -19.24 -12.48
N TYR A 155 -1.04 -20.41 -13.11
CA TYR A 155 0.23 -20.86 -13.66
C TYR A 155 0.10 -21.21 -15.13
N THR A 156 1.14 -20.91 -15.90
CA THR A 156 1.27 -21.31 -17.32
C THR A 156 2.67 -21.83 -17.57
N ILE A 157 2.78 -22.83 -18.46
CA ILE A 157 4.05 -23.42 -18.90
C ILE A 157 4.24 -23.11 -20.37
N SER A 158 5.44 -22.70 -20.78
CA SER A 158 5.73 -22.27 -22.14
C SER A 158 5.94 -23.43 -23.12
N ASP A 159 6.43 -24.59 -22.66
CA ASP A 159 6.63 -25.78 -23.50
C ASP A 159 5.88 -27.00 -22.92
N ALA A 160 4.77 -27.34 -23.58
CA ALA A 160 3.95 -28.48 -23.20
C ALA A 160 4.60 -29.86 -23.49
N ASN A 161 5.70 -29.92 -24.25
CA ASN A 161 6.46 -31.14 -24.45
C ASN A 161 7.36 -31.47 -23.24
N VAL A 162 7.64 -30.46 -22.40
CA VAL A 162 8.41 -30.65 -21.14
C VAL A 162 7.49 -30.91 -19.97
N ALA A 163 6.44 -30.09 -19.80
CA ALA A 163 5.46 -30.26 -18.73
C ALA A 163 4.14 -29.56 -19.07
N THR A 164 3.05 -30.00 -18.41
CA THR A 164 1.73 -29.35 -18.45
C THR A 164 1.28 -28.99 -17.04
N VAL A 165 0.37 -27.99 -16.91
CA VAL A 165 -0.17 -27.56 -15.62
C VAL A 165 -1.69 -27.46 -15.65
N THR A 166 -2.33 -27.95 -14.57
CA THR A 166 -3.76 -27.78 -14.34
C THR A 166 -3.96 -27.27 -12.89
N GLY A 167 -4.44 -26.04 -12.75
CA GLY A 167 -4.38 -25.37 -11.44
C GLY A 167 -2.94 -25.13 -11.01
N SER A 168 -2.49 -25.78 -9.93
CA SER A 168 -1.08 -25.81 -9.49
C SER A 168 -0.40 -27.15 -9.78
N THR A 169 -1.17 -28.19 -10.14
CA THR A 169 -0.63 -29.52 -10.39
C THR A 169 0.09 -29.56 -11.74
N THR A 170 1.36 -29.96 -11.71
CA THR A 170 2.23 -30.04 -12.88
C THR A 170 2.54 -31.49 -13.17
N THR A 171 2.30 -31.91 -14.43
CA THR A 171 2.61 -33.24 -14.94
C THR A 171 3.83 -33.14 -15.87
N ILE A 172 4.84 -33.98 -15.63
CA ILE A 172 6.04 -34.04 -16.45
C ILE A 172 5.72 -34.85 -17.73
N VAL A 173 6.03 -34.25 -18.91
CA VAL A 173 5.77 -34.83 -20.23
C VAL A 173 7.07 -35.35 -20.86
N GLY A 174 8.17 -34.62 -20.70
CA GLY A 174 9.46 -34.99 -21.29
C GLY A 174 10.63 -34.26 -20.63
N ALA A 175 11.84 -34.80 -20.87
CA ALA A 175 13.08 -34.15 -20.43
C ALA A 175 13.32 -32.86 -21.25
N GLY A 176 13.78 -31.81 -20.58
CA GLY A 176 14.05 -30.51 -21.19
C GLY A 176 13.99 -29.39 -20.15
N THR A 177 14.03 -28.17 -20.65
CA THR A 177 13.91 -26.96 -19.82
C THR A 177 12.79 -26.09 -20.35
N THR A 178 11.91 -25.59 -19.47
CA THR A 178 10.79 -24.72 -19.82
C THR A 178 10.66 -23.58 -18.81
N SER A 179 10.10 -22.47 -19.26
CA SER A 179 9.72 -21.37 -18.38
C SER A 179 8.31 -21.61 -17.85
N VAL A 180 8.13 -21.40 -16.56
CA VAL A 180 6.83 -21.37 -15.90
C VAL A 180 6.55 -19.96 -15.42
N THR A 181 5.39 -19.44 -15.80
CA THR A 181 4.93 -18.10 -15.36
C THR A 181 3.83 -18.27 -14.33
N VAL A 182 4.00 -17.64 -13.17
CA VAL A 182 2.92 -17.41 -12.23
C VAL A 182 2.34 -16.03 -12.46
N THR A 183 1.02 -15.93 -12.52
CA THR A 183 0.27 -14.67 -12.53
C THR A 183 -0.55 -14.58 -11.26
N GLN A 184 -0.35 -13.50 -10.51
CA GLN A 184 -1.18 -13.18 -9.35
C GLN A 184 -2.22 -12.14 -9.74
N ALA A 185 -3.49 -12.42 -9.46
CA ALA A 185 -4.57 -11.45 -9.65
C ALA A 185 -4.42 -10.27 -8.67
N ALA A 186 -4.90 -9.09 -9.06
CA ALA A 186 -5.01 -7.95 -8.16
C ALA A 186 -5.96 -8.28 -6.99
N ASP A 187 -5.66 -7.73 -5.82
CA ASP A 187 -6.57 -7.72 -4.67
C ASP A 187 -6.99 -6.28 -4.30
N THR A 188 -7.49 -6.06 -3.10
CA THR A 188 -7.90 -4.73 -2.64
C THR A 188 -6.73 -3.75 -2.63
N ASN A 189 -5.54 -4.18 -2.22
CA ASN A 189 -4.40 -3.33 -1.89
C ASN A 189 -3.22 -3.46 -2.85
N TYR A 190 -3.20 -4.51 -3.67
CA TYR A 190 -2.11 -4.79 -4.60
C TYR A 190 -2.60 -4.89 -6.04
N ASN A 191 -1.77 -4.44 -6.96
CA ASN A 191 -1.95 -4.66 -8.39
C ASN A 191 -1.72 -6.15 -8.74
N SER A 192 -2.19 -6.58 -9.93
CA SER A 192 -1.75 -7.85 -10.49
C SER A 192 -0.26 -7.80 -10.81
N ALA A 193 0.40 -8.96 -10.71
CA ALA A 193 1.81 -9.11 -11.04
C ALA A 193 2.11 -10.51 -11.58
N THR A 194 3.25 -10.65 -12.22
CA THR A 194 3.77 -11.93 -12.74
C THR A 194 5.19 -12.16 -12.25
N ALA A 195 5.54 -13.43 -12.08
CA ALA A 195 6.93 -13.86 -11.91
C ALA A 195 7.16 -15.13 -12.75
N THR A 196 8.41 -15.40 -13.08
CA THR A 196 8.81 -16.58 -13.85
C THR A 196 9.84 -17.38 -13.09
N MET A 197 9.80 -18.69 -13.28
CA MET A 197 10.84 -19.63 -12.85
C MET A 197 11.23 -20.55 -14.02
N THR A 198 12.37 -21.21 -13.86
CA THR A 198 12.82 -22.25 -14.77
C THR A 198 12.49 -23.63 -14.18
N LEU A 199 11.75 -24.46 -14.95
CA LEU A 199 11.59 -25.87 -14.69
C LEU A 199 12.59 -26.66 -15.55
N THR A 200 13.49 -27.39 -14.91
CA THR A 200 14.44 -28.28 -15.59
C THR A 200 14.05 -29.72 -15.30
N VAL A 201 13.78 -30.50 -16.36
CA VAL A 201 13.50 -31.95 -16.26
C VAL A 201 14.68 -32.68 -16.87
N SER A 202 15.44 -33.36 -16.03
CA SER A 202 16.56 -34.23 -16.44
C SER A 202 16.05 -35.52 -17.05
N GLN A 203 16.85 -36.16 -17.90
CA GLN A 203 16.56 -37.50 -18.36
C GLN A 203 16.63 -38.53 -17.20
N ALA A 204 15.78 -39.50 -17.23
CA ALA A 204 15.84 -40.63 -16.30
C ALA A 204 17.03 -41.52 -16.62
N ASP A 205 17.67 -42.10 -15.59
CA ASP A 205 18.73 -43.07 -15.75
C ASP A 205 18.12 -44.44 -15.99
N ILE A 206 18.36 -45.04 -17.16
CA ILE A 206 17.88 -46.36 -17.53
C ILE A 206 18.83 -47.51 -17.11
N THR A 207 19.93 -47.22 -16.42
CA THR A 207 20.85 -48.27 -15.95
C THR A 207 20.19 -49.23 -14.93
N THR A 208 19.07 -48.80 -14.32
CA THR A 208 18.24 -49.61 -13.43
C THR A 208 17.14 -50.42 -14.16
N ALA A 209 17.08 -50.32 -15.49
CA ALA A 209 16.10 -51.10 -16.25
C ALA A 209 16.35 -52.60 -16.09
N THR A 210 15.26 -53.33 -15.93
CA THR A 210 15.31 -54.81 -15.87
C THR A 210 14.89 -55.38 -17.20
N VAL A 211 15.64 -56.39 -17.62
CA VAL A 211 15.31 -57.19 -18.82
C VAL A 211 14.76 -58.53 -18.36
N ALA A 212 13.52 -58.82 -18.78
CA ALA A 212 12.91 -60.13 -18.46
C ALA A 212 13.75 -61.28 -19.04
N SER A 213 13.98 -62.29 -18.24
CA SER A 213 14.66 -63.48 -18.70
C SER A 213 13.79 -64.18 -19.74
N ILE A 214 14.41 -64.66 -20.81
CA ILE A 214 13.76 -65.41 -21.85
C ILE A 214 14.06 -66.92 -21.60
N SER A 215 13.00 -67.64 -21.36
CA SER A 215 13.10 -69.15 -21.11
C SER A 215 12.24 -69.91 -22.11
N GLY A 216 12.39 -71.17 -22.17
CA GLY A 216 11.55 -72.04 -22.96
C GLY A 216 11.90 -72.14 -24.45
N GLN A 217 13.06 -71.61 -24.85
CA GLN A 217 13.53 -71.80 -26.25
C GLN A 217 14.08 -73.17 -26.47
N THR A 218 13.68 -73.75 -27.58
CA THR A 218 14.18 -75.15 -27.99
C THR A 218 15.09 -75.01 -29.20
N TYR A 219 16.19 -75.70 -29.20
CA TYR A 219 17.10 -75.76 -30.37
C TYR A 219 16.38 -76.24 -31.60
N THR A 220 16.33 -75.50 -32.67
CA THR A 220 15.64 -75.85 -33.94
C THR A 220 16.58 -76.02 -35.12
N GLY A 221 17.88 -75.80 -34.93
CA GLY A 221 18.87 -75.77 -36.03
C GLY A 221 18.83 -74.48 -36.88
N SER A 222 17.97 -73.52 -36.53
CA SER A 222 17.80 -72.25 -37.20
C SER A 222 17.87 -71.05 -36.23
N ALA A 223 18.09 -69.87 -36.73
CA ALA A 223 18.08 -68.63 -35.92
C ALA A 223 16.70 -68.42 -35.28
N ILE A 224 16.70 -68.12 -33.99
CA ILE A 224 15.50 -67.79 -33.23
C ILE A 224 15.53 -66.26 -32.98
N THR A 225 14.47 -65.58 -33.38
CA THR A 225 14.28 -64.17 -33.06
C THR A 225 13.73 -64.07 -31.62
N ILE A 226 14.43 -63.36 -30.76
CA ILE A 226 14.00 -63.10 -29.40
C ILE A 226 13.76 -61.59 -29.26
N SER A 227 12.64 -61.25 -28.65
CA SER A 227 12.25 -59.84 -28.35
C SER A 227 12.15 -59.71 -26.84
N PRO A 228 13.23 -59.33 -26.16
CA PRO A 228 13.18 -59.19 -24.71
C PRO A 228 12.27 -57.97 -24.34
N THR A 229 11.50 -58.14 -23.26
CA THR A 229 10.79 -57.01 -22.63
C THR A 229 11.75 -56.33 -21.68
N VAL A 230 11.94 -55.03 -21.91
CA VAL A 230 12.68 -54.15 -21.02
C VAL A 230 11.66 -53.37 -20.20
N THR A 231 11.76 -53.46 -18.88
CA THR A 231 10.90 -52.73 -17.96
C THR A 231 11.72 -51.68 -17.25
N PHE A 232 11.26 -50.47 -17.30
CA PHE A 232 11.81 -49.33 -16.57
C PHE A 232 10.73 -48.82 -15.62
N ASN A 233 11.07 -48.71 -14.31
CA ASN A 233 10.20 -48.12 -13.31
C ASN A 233 10.54 -46.62 -13.21
N GLY A 234 9.92 -45.78 -13.99
CA GLY A 234 9.96 -44.34 -13.97
C GLY A 234 8.57 -43.80 -13.91
#